data_5702fe0db0b9bffd7476698e875e293d
#
_entry.id   5702fe0db0b9bffd7476698e875e293d
#
_cell.length_a   1.000
_cell.length_b   1.000
_cell.length_c   1.000
_cell.angle_alpha   90.00
_cell.angle_beta   90.00
_cell.angle_gamma   90.00
#
_symmetry.space_group_name_H-M   'P 1'
#
loop_
_entity.id
_entity.type
_entity.pdbx_description
1 polymer ?
#
loop_
_entity_poly.entity_id
_entity_poly.type
_entity_poly.pdbx_seq_one_letter_code
_entity_poly.pdbx_strand_id
1 'polypeptide(L)'
;MAIVRGRRLFTSESVTEGHPDKICDQISDSVLDAFLKNDPNARVACEVSVATGLVLVIGEISSSSEYVDIQAITRATVKDIGYTRAKYGFDSQTCAVLVSLNEQSADIALGVDRALEAREGQMSDDEIEAIGAGDQGLVFGFAVNETPELMPLPISIAHQLSRRLTEVRKNGTLEYLRPDGKTQVTVEYDGDTPIRVDAIVVSTQHSEDVTLEQIQRDIKEHVIGPIVPANLLDDNTKYYINPTGRFVIGGPHGDAGLTGRKIIVDTYGGYARHGGGAFSGKDPTKVDRSGAYAARYVAKNIVAAGLADKCEIQIAYAIGVARPVSISVDTFGTGKVSEEKLVELIYKNFDLRPAGIIKELDLRRPIYRQTAAYGHFGRTDIDLPWERTDKADSLKAQAL
;
A
#
# COMPACT_ATOMS: atom_id res chain seq x y z
N MET A 1 26.17 -19.69 17.36
CA MET A 1 26.28 -18.56 18.34
C MET A 1 24.94 -17.89 18.38
N ALA A 2 24.14 -18.05 19.43
CA ALA A 2 22.89 -17.32 19.58
C ALA A 2 23.24 -15.83 19.73
N ILE A 3 22.85 -15.01 18.77
CA ILE A 3 22.93 -13.55 18.90
C ILE A 3 21.91 -13.20 19.98
N VAL A 4 22.37 -12.82 21.16
CA VAL A 4 21.52 -12.18 22.18
C VAL A 4 21.10 -10.86 21.58
N ARG A 5 19.93 -10.82 20.96
CA ARG A 5 19.32 -9.60 20.47
C ARG A 5 18.91 -8.79 21.70
N GLY A 6 19.65 -7.73 21.99
CA GLY A 6 19.29 -6.78 23.03
C GLY A 6 18.08 -5.92 22.63
N ARG A 7 17.71 -4.98 23.49
CA ARG A 7 16.65 -4.01 23.21
C ARG A 7 16.97 -3.15 22.01
N ARG A 8 16.00 -2.96 21.13
CA ARG A 8 16.11 -2.11 19.94
C ARG A 8 14.86 -1.26 19.74
N LEU A 9 15.03 -0.11 19.10
CA LEU A 9 13.92 0.73 18.65
C LEU A 9 13.71 0.54 17.14
N PHE A 10 12.45 0.47 16.73
CA PHE A 10 12.08 0.47 15.31
C PHE A 10 10.95 1.46 15.05
N THR A 11 11.06 2.22 13.97
CA THR A 11 10.15 3.31 13.64
C THR A 11 9.53 3.12 12.28
N SER A 12 8.21 3.33 12.19
CA SER A 12 7.47 3.43 10.92
C SER A 12 6.65 4.69 10.89
N GLU A 13 6.37 5.19 9.68
CA GLU A 13 5.53 6.35 9.47
C GLU A 13 4.34 6.05 8.56
N SER A 14 3.29 6.84 8.66
CA SER A 14 2.15 6.86 7.76
C SER A 14 1.69 8.30 7.52
N VAL A 15 0.84 8.48 6.52
CA VAL A 15 0.29 9.78 6.16
C VAL A 15 -1.22 9.68 5.96
N THR A 16 -1.92 10.81 6.09
CA THR A 16 -3.36 10.89 5.81
C THR A 16 -3.64 10.89 4.31
N GLU A 17 -4.90 10.67 3.95
CA GLU A 17 -5.38 10.76 2.56
C GLU A 17 -5.15 12.13 1.91
N GLY A 18 -5.00 13.18 2.72
CA GLY A 18 -4.77 14.56 2.25
C GLY A 18 -3.30 14.93 2.07
N HIS A 19 -2.37 14.04 2.35
CA HIS A 19 -0.96 14.24 2.00
C HIS A 19 -0.79 14.34 0.47
N PRO A 20 0.03 15.27 -0.06
CA PRO A 20 0.13 15.48 -1.50
C PRO A 20 0.41 14.23 -2.33
N ASP A 21 1.35 13.38 -1.92
CA ASP A 21 1.63 12.11 -2.62
C ASP A 21 0.42 11.18 -2.57
N LYS A 22 -0.34 11.14 -1.46
CA LYS A 22 -1.53 10.29 -1.34
C LYS A 22 -2.74 10.83 -2.08
N ILE A 23 -2.83 12.11 -2.32
CA ILE A 23 -3.81 12.68 -3.26
C ILE A 23 -3.54 12.11 -4.66
N CYS A 24 -2.27 12.10 -5.09
CA CYS A 24 -1.87 11.56 -6.39
C CYS A 24 -2.20 10.07 -6.51
N ASP A 25 -1.86 9.26 -5.50
CA ASP A 25 -2.17 7.83 -5.47
C ASP A 25 -3.68 7.56 -5.55
N GLN A 26 -4.49 8.32 -4.83
CA GLN A 26 -5.94 8.19 -4.86
C GLN A 26 -6.56 8.60 -6.21
N ILE A 27 -6.04 9.64 -6.84
CA ILE A 27 -6.50 10.05 -8.17
C ILE A 27 -6.13 8.99 -9.20
N SER A 28 -4.87 8.53 -9.23
CA SER A 28 -4.42 7.52 -10.20
C SER A 28 -5.18 6.20 -10.05
N ASP A 29 -5.46 5.74 -8.83
CA ASP A 29 -6.27 4.54 -8.58
C ASP A 29 -7.78 4.77 -8.84
N SER A 30 -8.29 5.98 -8.68
CA SER A 30 -9.67 6.30 -9.07
C SER A 30 -9.86 6.25 -10.60
N VAL A 31 -8.84 6.68 -11.34
CA VAL A 31 -8.81 6.55 -12.81
C VAL A 31 -8.75 5.08 -13.21
N LEU A 32 -7.86 4.29 -12.59
CA LEU A 32 -7.77 2.85 -12.82
C LEU A 32 -9.12 2.15 -12.59
N ASP A 33 -9.74 2.38 -11.42
CA ASP A 33 -11.02 1.77 -11.08
C ASP A 33 -12.13 2.14 -12.07
N ALA A 34 -12.14 3.37 -12.59
CA ALA A 34 -13.12 3.81 -13.58
C ALA A 34 -12.96 3.07 -14.92
N PHE A 35 -11.72 2.81 -15.35
CA PHE A 35 -11.48 2.01 -16.55
C PHE A 35 -11.85 0.53 -16.33
N LEU A 36 -11.40 -0.08 -15.23
CA LEU A 36 -11.69 -1.49 -14.94
C LEU A 36 -13.18 -1.78 -14.76
N LYS A 37 -13.96 -0.80 -14.30
CA LYS A 37 -15.42 -0.93 -14.19
C LYS A 37 -16.09 -1.14 -15.54
N ASN A 38 -15.57 -0.51 -16.58
CA ASN A 38 -16.13 -0.54 -17.95
C ASN A 38 -15.43 -1.59 -18.83
N ASP A 39 -14.14 -1.84 -18.57
CA ASP A 39 -13.30 -2.78 -19.30
C ASP A 39 -12.35 -3.51 -18.33
N PRO A 40 -12.70 -4.71 -17.87
CA PRO A 40 -11.85 -5.50 -16.97
C PRO A 40 -10.47 -5.85 -17.55
N ASN A 41 -10.28 -5.69 -18.87
CA ASN A 41 -9.02 -5.95 -19.56
C ASN A 41 -8.23 -4.66 -19.85
N ALA A 42 -8.70 -3.50 -19.39
CA ALA A 42 -8.00 -2.24 -19.59
C ALA A 42 -6.55 -2.32 -19.10
N ARG A 43 -5.64 -1.76 -19.91
CA ARG A 43 -4.23 -1.58 -19.57
C ARG A 43 -4.05 -0.14 -19.12
N VAL A 44 -3.65 0.05 -17.88
CA VAL A 44 -3.56 1.37 -17.25
C VAL A 44 -2.21 1.53 -16.58
N ALA A 45 -1.52 2.60 -16.96
CA ALA A 45 -0.36 3.14 -16.27
C ALA A 45 -0.62 4.64 -16.10
N CYS A 46 -1.22 5.04 -14.99
CA CYS A 46 -1.65 6.41 -14.72
C CYS A 46 -0.85 7.00 -13.58
N GLU A 47 -0.16 8.08 -13.85
CA GLU A 47 0.62 8.84 -12.88
C GLU A 47 0.03 10.24 -12.71
N VAL A 48 0.14 10.77 -11.49
CA VAL A 48 -0.43 12.08 -11.14
C VAL A 48 0.62 12.90 -10.40
N SER A 49 0.65 14.17 -10.70
CA SER A 49 1.39 15.18 -9.94
C SER A 49 0.45 16.27 -9.47
N VAL A 50 0.63 16.74 -8.24
CA VAL A 50 -0.11 17.88 -7.68
C VAL A 50 0.86 18.96 -7.18
N ALA A 51 0.45 20.20 -7.33
CA ALA A 51 1.11 21.38 -6.77
C ALA A 51 0.05 22.44 -6.45
N THR A 52 0.47 23.64 -6.02
CA THR A 52 -0.46 24.74 -5.76
C THR A 52 -1.39 24.99 -6.95
N GLY A 53 -2.69 24.75 -6.75
CA GLY A 53 -3.73 24.99 -7.76
C GLY A 53 -3.68 24.11 -9.02
N LEU A 54 -2.87 23.03 -9.04
CA LEU A 54 -2.66 22.21 -10.24
C LEU A 54 -2.73 20.72 -9.93
N VAL A 55 -3.40 19.98 -10.81
CA VAL A 55 -3.30 18.51 -10.95
C VAL A 55 -2.89 18.20 -12.39
N LEU A 56 -1.85 17.41 -12.58
CA LEU A 56 -1.40 16.88 -13.85
C LEU A 56 -1.58 15.36 -13.85
N VAL A 57 -2.37 14.84 -14.77
CA VAL A 57 -2.59 13.39 -14.98
C VAL A 57 -1.90 12.99 -16.27
N ILE A 58 -0.97 12.05 -16.19
CA ILE A 58 -0.16 11.59 -17.33
C ILE A 58 -0.11 10.06 -17.36
N GLY A 59 0.28 9.50 -18.49
CA GLY A 59 0.52 8.05 -18.61
C GLY A 59 -0.01 7.44 -19.90
N GLU A 60 -0.17 6.13 -19.88
CA GLU A 60 -0.65 5.32 -21.00
C GLU A 60 -1.84 4.49 -20.57
N ILE A 61 -2.92 4.55 -21.38
CA ILE A 61 -4.14 3.78 -21.15
C ILE A 61 -4.62 3.21 -22.49
N SER A 62 -4.81 1.88 -22.51
CA SER A 62 -5.46 1.17 -23.61
C SER A 62 -6.69 0.46 -23.09
N SER A 63 -7.87 0.80 -23.62
CA SER A 63 -9.15 0.28 -23.16
C SER A 63 -10.15 0.28 -24.29
N SER A 64 -11.12 -0.65 -24.23
CA SER A 64 -12.30 -0.67 -25.09
C SER A 64 -13.40 0.29 -24.60
N SER A 65 -13.21 1.00 -23.48
CA SER A 65 -14.18 1.98 -22.96
C SER A 65 -14.33 3.18 -23.90
N GLU A 66 -15.56 3.55 -24.21
CA GLU A 66 -15.82 4.68 -25.12
C GLU A 66 -15.38 6.03 -24.55
N TYR A 67 -15.60 6.28 -23.26
CA TYR A 67 -15.24 7.54 -22.61
C TYR A 67 -15.15 7.41 -21.08
N VAL A 68 -14.11 7.99 -20.52
CA VAL A 68 -13.93 8.17 -19.07
C VAL A 68 -13.57 9.62 -18.76
N ASP A 69 -14.39 10.30 -17.96
CA ASP A 69 -14.17 11.70 -17.60
C ASP A 69 -13.12 11.83 -16.49
N ILE A 70 -11.86 11.91 -16.89
CA ILE A 70 -10.70 12.02 -15.99
C ILE A 70 -10.78 13.30 -15.14
N GLN A 71 -11.27 14.42 -15.70
CA GLN A 71 -11.37 15.66 -14.93
C GLN A 71 -12.44 15.57 -13.84
N ALA A 72 -13.59 14.98 -14.14
CA ALA A 72 -14.65 14.78 -13.15
C ALA A 72 -14.19 13.84 -12.02
N ILE A 73 -13.50 12.73 -12.35
CA ILE A 73 -12.92 11.79 -11.38
C ILE A 73 -11.91 12.48 -10.47
N THR A 74 -11.00 13.25 -11.05
CA THR A 74 -9.98 14.01 -10.32
C THR A 74 -10.64 14.97 -9.32
N ARG A 75 -11.59 15.78 -9.78
CA ARG A 75 -12.29 16.75 -8.91
C ARG A 75 -13.11 16.08 -7.82
N ALA A 76 -13.78 14.97 -8.13
CA ALA A 76 -14.53 14.19 -7.15
C ALA A 76 -13.61 13.63 -6.06
N THR A 77 -12.44 13.10 -6.44
CA THR A 77 -11.44 12.58 -5.50
C THR A 77 -10.89 13.67 -4.58
N VAL A 78 -10.49 14.81 -5.14
CA VAL A 78 -9.99 15.97 -4.37
C VAL A 78 -11.07 16.50 -3.41
N LYS A 79 -12.34 16.54 -3.84
CA LYS A 79 -13.47 16.94 -3.01
C LYS A 79 -13.69 15.98 -1.83
N ASP A 80 -13.67 14.68 -2.10
CA ASP A 80 -13.89 13.62 -1.11
C ASP A 80 -12.80 13.61 -0.01
N ILE A 81 -11.56 13.87 -0.38
CA ILE A 81 -10.43 14.08 0.55
C ILE A 81 -10.68 15.28 1.47
N GLY A 82 -11.39 16.32 1.00
CA GLY A 82 -11.75 17.49 1.80
C GLY A 82 -11.09 18.80 1.39
N TYR A 83 -10.46 18.85 0.22
CA TYR A 83 -9.97 20.10 -0.36
C TYR A 83 -11.11 20.81 -1.10
N THR A 84 -11.90 21.55 -0.35
CA THR A 84 -13.17 22.16 -0.80
C THR A 84 -13.19 23.70 -0.75
N ARG A 85 -12.07 24.32 -0.38
CA ARG A 85 -11.98 25.78 -0.19
C ARG A 85 -10.74 26.35 -0.86
N ALA A 86 -10.93 27.29 -1.78
CA ALA A 86 -9.87 27.96 -2.53
C ALA A 86 -8.79 28.62 -1.63
N LYS A 87 -9.17 29.05 -0.41
CA LYS A 87 -8.24 29.65 0.55
C LYS A 87 -7.10 28.72 0.99
N TYR A 88 -7.21 27.42 0.72
CA TYR A 88 -6.14 26.45 1.00
C TYR A 88 -5.10 26.37 -0.12
N GLY A 89 -5.23 27.19 -1.17
CA GLY A 89 -4.33 27.16 -2.33
C GLY A 89 -4.49 25.95 -3.24
N PHE A 90 -5.42 25.07 -2.91
CA PHE A 90 -5.78 23.87 -3.66
C PHE A 90 -7.21 23.45 -3.30
N ASP A 91 -8.08 23.33 -4.29
CA ASP A 91 -9.44 22.86 -4.08
C ASP A 91 -10.04 22.19 -5.34
N SER A 92 -11.07 21.39 -5.12
CA SER A 92 -11.71 20.56 -6.16
C SER A 92 -12.38 21.34 -7.30
N GLN A 93 -12.76 22.58 -7.09
CA GLN A 93 -13.51 23.38 -8.09
C GLN A 93 -12.60 24.24 -8.94
N THR A 94 -11.58 24.87 -8.33
CA THR A 94 -10.76 25.89 -8.97
C THR A 94 -9.37 25.42 -9.40
N CYS A 95 -8.90 24.26 -8.93
CA CYS A 95 -7.61 23.71 -9.39
C CYS A 95 -7.65 23.45 -10.91
N ALA A 96 -6.55 23.74 -11.59
CA ALA A 96 -6.35 23.33 -12.98
C ALA A 96 -6.17 21.80 -13.02
N VAL A 97 -6.83 21.14 -13.95
CA VAL A 97 -6.64 19.71 -14.22
C VAL A 97 -6.18 19.55 -15.65
N LEU A 98 -4.90 19.19 -15.81
CA LEU A 98 -4.30 18.90 -17.11
C LEU A 98 -4.21 17.40 -17.30
N VAL A 99 -4.55 16.92 -18.50
CA VAL A 99 -4.54 15.49 -18.83
C VAL A 99 -3.71 15.29 -20.10
N SER A 100 -2.71 14.39 -20.01
CA SER A 100 -1.88 13.97 -21.14
C SER A 100 -1.74 12.45 -21.07
N LEU A 101 -2.69 11.74 -21.65
CA LEU A 101 -2.76 10.29 -21.71
C LEU A 101 -2.63 9.83 -23.16
N ASN A 102 -1.78 8.83 -23.39
CA ASN A 102 -1.56 8.21 -24.69
C ASN A 102 -2.03 6.74 -24.66
N GLU A 103 -2.11 6.11 -25.82
CA GLU A 103 -2.24 4.65 -25.92
C GLU A 103 -0.89 3.98 -25.63
N GLN A 104 -0.92 2.76 -25.10
CA GLN A 104 0.29 1.96 -24.85
C GLN A 104 1.03 1.68 -26.17
N SER A 105 2.38 1.72 -26.14
CA SER A 105 3.22 1.36 -27.28
C SER A 105 2.92 -0.05 -27.79
N ALA A 106 2.76 -0.20 -29.10
CA ALA A 106 2.57 -1.49 -29.76
C ALA A 106 3.73 -2.47 -29.53
N ASP A 107 4.97 -1.96 -29.39
CA ASP A 107 6.14 -2.79 -29.13
C ASP A 107 6.10 -3.45 -27.74
N ILE A 108 5.61 -2.70 -26.74
CA ILE A 108 5.42 -3.23 -25.39
C ILE A 108 4.29 -4.27 -25.38
N ALA A 109 3.17 -3.97 -26.05
CA ALA A 109 2.01 -4.86 -26.12
C ALA A 109 2.38 -6.25 -26.70
N LEU A 110 3.18 -6.30 -27.79
CA LEU A 110 3.63 -7.54 -28.40
C LEU A 110 4.40 -8.47 -27.46
N GLY A 111 5.20 -7.90 -26.55
CA GLY A 111 5.98 -8.67 -25.57
C GLY A 111 5.17 -9.18 -24.38
N VAL A 112 4.09 -8.49 -24.04
CA VAL A 112 3.31 -8.71 -22.79
C VAL A 112 2.05 -9.52 -23.05
N ASP A 113 1.38 -9.33 -24.21
CA ASP A 113 0.10 -9.95 -24.49
C ASP A 113 0.20 -11.45 -24.76
N ARG A 114 1.39 -11.94 -25.12
CA ARG A 114 1.66 -13.37 -25.25
C ARG A 114 3.04 -13.72 -24.71
N ALA A 115 3.07 -14.48 -23.63
CA ALA A 115 4.30 -14.89 -22.96
C ALA A 115 5.26 -15.65 -23.90
N LEU A 116 6.56 -15.56 -23.60
CA LEU A 116 7.62 -16.25 -24.35
C LEU A 116 7.35 -17.75 -24.43
N GLU A 117 7.00 -18.38 -23.32
CA GLU A 117 6.72 -19.82 -23.22
C GLU A 117 5.55 -20.24 -24.11
N ALA A 118 4.53 -19.39 -24.26
CA ALA A 118 3.41 -19.64 -25.18
C ALA A 118 3.83 -19.48 -26.64
N ARG A 119 4.75 -18.57 -26.95
CA ARG A 119 5.28 -18.37 -28.31
C ARG A 119 6.19 -19.51 -28.74
N GLU A 120 6.89 -20.13 -27.80
CA GLU A 120 7.81 -21.27 -28.04
C GLU A 120 7.10 -22.63 -27.95
N GLY A 121 5.77 -22.65 -27.71
CA GLY A 121 4.99 -23.90 -27.62
C GLY A 121 5.28 -24.72 -26.36
N GLN A 122 5.80 -24.07 -25.30
CA GLN A 122 6.13 -24.72 -24.03
C GLN A 122 4.96 -24.71 -23.04
N MET A 123 3.80 -24.16 -23.44
CA MET A 123 2.57 -24.07 -22.65
C MET A 123 1.46 -24.87 -23.31
N SER A 124 0.62 -25.51 -22.49
CA SER A 124 -0.61 -26.16 -22.95
C SER A 124 -1.65 -25.14 -23.42
N ASP A 125 -2.70 -25.59 -24.12
CA ASP A 125 -3.78 -24.71 -24.58
C ASP A 125 -4.47 -23.98 -23.41
N ASP A 126 -4.58 -24.61 -22.23
CA ASP A 126 -5.12 -23.99 -21.01
C ASP A 126 -4.16 -22.93 -20.39
N GLU A 127 -2.88 -22.98 -20.74
CA GLU A 127 -1.86 -22.04 -20.31
C GLU A 127 -1.62 -20.89 -21.32
N ILE A 128 -2.19 -20.98 -22.51
CA ILE A 128 -2.01 -20.00 -23.61
C ILE A 128 -2.62 -18.63 -23.27
N GLU A 129 -3.57 -18.54 -22.32
CA GLU A 129 -4.03 -17.27 -21.75
C GLU A 129 -2.99 -16.59 -20.84
N ALA A 130 -1.84 -17.20 -20.65
CA ALA A 130 -0.80 -16.66 -19.81
C ALA A 130 -0.14 -15.46 -20.49
N ILE A 131 -0.46 -14.29 -19.98
CA ILE A 131 0.26 -13.06 -20.27
C ILE A 131 1.66 -13.12 -19.63
N GLY A 132 2.66 -12.62 -20.35
CA GLY A 132 4.00 -12.42 -19.80
C GLY A 132 4.02 -11.28 -18.76
N ALA A 133 5.03 -11.26 -17.92
CA ALA A 133 5.25 -10.13 -17.03
C ALA A 133 5.44 -8.83 -17.84
N GLY A 134 4.77 -7.77 -17.44
CA GLY A 134 4.78 -6.47 -18.14
C GLY A 134 6.13 -5.75 -18.08
N ASP A 135 6.98 -6.13 -17.14
CA ASP A 135 8.34 -5.62 -16.96
C ASP A 135 9.20 -6.67 -16.26
N GLN A 136 10.51 -6.46 -16.30
CA GLN A 136 11.43 -7.11 -15.37
C GLN A 136 11.30 -6.47 -13.99
N GLY A 137 11.55 -7.23 -12.94
CA GLY A 137 11.54 -6.67 -11.59
C GLY A 137 11.52 -7.74 -10.51
N LEU A 138 11.60 -7.28 -9.28
CA LEU A 138 11.45 -8.12 -8.11
C LEU A 138 10.51 -7.46 -7.11
N VAL A 139 9.73 -8.26 -6.43
CA VAL A 139 8.75 -7.83 -5.43
C VAL A 139 8.97 -8.57 -4.13
N PHE A 140 8.52 -7.96 -3.03
CA PHE A 140 8.59 -8.57 -1.71
C PHE A 140 7.21 -8.68 -1.08
N GLY A 141 6.97 -9.79 -0.40
CA GLY A 141 5.87 -9.98 0.53
C GLY A 141 6.40 -10.25 1.91
N PHE A 142 5.64 -9.86 2.93
CA PHE A 142 6.05 -10.04 4.31
C PHE A 142 4.84 -10.30 5.22
N ALA A 143 5.06 -11.08 6.27
CA ALA A 143 4.13 -11.24 7.38
C ALA A 143 4.91 -11.52 8.67
N VAL A 144 4.38 -11.07 9.79
CA VAL A 144 4.94 -11.31 11.13
C VAL A 144 3.84 -11.42 12.16
N ASN A 145 4.02 -12.28 13.12
CA ASN A 145 3.05 -12.55 14.19
C ASN A 145 3.15 -11.50 15.33
N GLU A 146 3.02 -10.20 14.99
CA GLU A 146 3.02 -9.11 15.96
C GLU A 146 1.63 -8.52 16.19
N THR A 147 0.75 -8.62 15.16
CA THR A 147 -0.61 -8.09 15.18
C THR A 147 -1.59 -9.14 14.64
N PRO A 148 -2.89 -9.03 14.91
CA PRO A 148 -3.89 -9.97 14.39
C PRO A 148 -3.91 -10.05 12.84
N GLU A 149 -3.64 -8.94 12.17
CA GLU A 149 -3.54 -8.84 10.71
C GLU A 149 -2.20 -9.33 10.15
N LEU A 150 -1.29 -9.79 11.03
CA LEU A 150 0.06 -10.27 10.70
C LEU A 150 0.93 -9.21 10.02
N MET A 151 0.91 -8.00 10.57
CA MET A 151 1.72 -6.85 10.17
C MET A 151 2.70 -6.46 11.26
N PRO A 152 3.81 -5.78 10.93
CA PRO A 152 4.66 -5.14 11.92
C PRO A 152 3.89 -4.10 12.74
N LEU A 153 4.05 -4.12 14.06
CA LEU A 153 3.30 -3.27 14.98
C LEU A 153 3.48 -1.77 14.70
N PRO A 154 4.70 -1.24 14.40
CA PRO A 154 4.87 0.21 14.19
C PRO A 154 4.06 0.75 13.03
N ILE A 155 4.06 0.08 11.87
CA ILE A 155 3.30 0.52 10.70
C ILE A 155 1.79 0.34 10.90
N SER A 156 1.38 -0.74 11.57
CA SER A 156 -0.04 -0.97 11.89
C SER A 156 -0.60 0.18 12.72
N ILE A 157 0.09 0.56 13.82
CA ILE A 157 -0.35 1.69 14.65
C ILE A 157 -0.28 3.01 13.87
N ALA A 158 0.78 3.26 13.09
CA ALA A 158 0.91 4.49 12.31
C ALA A 158 -0.25 4.67 11.31
N HIS A 159 -0.65 3.60 10.60
CA HIS A 159 -1.82 3.62 9.72
C HIS A 159 -3.12 3.90 10.47
N GLN A 160 -3.33 3.24 11.60
CA GLN A 160 -4.53 3.45 12.41
C GLN A 160 -4.62 4.89 12.93
N LEU A 161 -3.51 5.49 13.36
CA LEU A 161 -3.45 6.89 13.79
C LEU A 161 -3.77 7.85 12.63
N SER A 162 -3.18 7.63 11.44
CA SER A 162 -3.45 8.47 10.25
C SER A 162 -4.91 8.37 9.82
N ARG A 163 -5.50 7.17 9.86
CA ARG A 163 -6.92 6.96 9.56
C ARG A 163 -7.81 7.64 10.61
N ARG A 164 -7.45 7.53 11.89
CA ARG A 164 -8.21 8.18 12.97
C ARG A 164 -8.17 9.70 12.88
N LEU A 165 -7.04 10.30 12.47
CA LEU A 165 -6.96 11.73 12.18
C LEU A 165 -7.99 12.16 11.14
N THR A 166 -8.10 11.41 10.06
CA THR A 166 -9.09 11.67 9.00
C THR A 166 -10.52 11.47 9.49
N GLU A 167 -10.77 10.43 10.28
CA GLU A 167 -12.08 10.16 10.84
C GLU A 167 -12.58 11.29 11.73
N VAL A 168 -11.77 11.73 12.72
CA VAL A 168 -12.17 12.83 13.64
C VAL A 168 -12.31 14.17 12.93
N ARG A 169 -11.64 14.38 11.81
CA ARG A 169 -11.84 15.53 10.94
C ARG A 169 -13.16 15.45 10.18
N LYS A 170 -13.42 14.32 9.50
CA LYS A 170 -14.60 14.15 8.63
C LYS A 170 -15.92 14.07 9.42
N ASN A 171 -15.91 13.48 10.59
CA ASN A 171 -17.10 13.38 11.44
C ASN A 171 -17.38 14.63 12.31
N GLY A 172 -16.52 15.65 12.25
CA GLY A 172 -16.67 16.91 12.97
C GLY A 172 -16.26 16.87 14.44
N THR A 173 -15.62 15.79 14.93
CA THR A 173 -15.09 15.75 16.31
C THR A 173 -14.02 16.82 16.51
N LEU A 174 -13.14 17.03 15.54
CA LEU A 174 -12.10 18.05 15.53
C LEU A 174 -12.20 18.88 14.23
N GLU A 175 -13.17 19.82 14.19
CA GLU A 175 -13.50 20.62 13.01
C GLU A 175 -12.37 21.51 12.49
N TYR A 176 -11.42 21.85 13.36
CA TYR A 176 -10.27 22.67 13.00
C TYR A 176 -9.19 21.90 12.21
N LEU A 177 -9.22 20.56 12.15
CA LEU A 177 -8.27 19.79 11.37
C LEU A 177 -8.47 20.00 9.87
N ARG A 178 -7.37 19.90 9.14
CA ARG A 178 -7.30 19.97 7.68
C ARG A 178 -6.80 18.63 7.11
N PRO A 179 -6.92 18.39 5.79
CA PRO A 179 -6.70 17.07 5.24
C PRO A 179 -5.28 16.52 5.37
N ASP A 180 -4.24 17.36 5.36
CA ASP A 180 -2.84 16.93 5.40
C ASP A 180 -2.39 16.55 6.80
N GLY A 181 -1.67 15.45 6.91
CA GLY A 181 -1.11 15.01 8.17
C GLY A 181 -0.19 13.80 8.03
N LYS A 182 0.67 13.62 9.03
CA LYS A 182 1.63 12.51 9.14
C LYS A 182 1.61 11.93 10.54
N THR A 183 1.86 10.65 10.65
CA THR A 183 2.06 9.96 11.92
C THR A 183 3.33 9.12 11.86
N GLN A 184 4.01 9.00 12.99
CA GLN A 184 5.19 8.15 13.11
C GLN A 184 5.16 7.46 14.48
N VAL A 185 5.49 6.19 14.52
CA VAL A 185 5.46 5.39 15.73
C VAL A 185 6.78 4.66 15.88
N THR A 186 7.40 4.84 17.05
CA THR A 186 8.61 4.11 17.45
C THR A 186 8.23 3.09 18.51
N VAL A 187 8.52 1.82 18.23
CA VAL A 187 8.28 0.69 19.13
C VAL A 187 9.61 0.17 19.67
N GLU A 188 9.67 -0.08 20.96
CA GLU A 188 10.77 -0.77 21.60
C GLU A 188 10.52 -2.27 21.57
N TYR A 189 11.54 -3.03 21.17
CA TYR A 189 11.55 -4.48 21.07
C TYR A 189 12.55 -5.10 22.04
N ASP A 190 12.22 -6.25 22.59
CA ASP A 190 13.15 -7.17 23.21
C ASP A 190 13.33 -8.40 22.30
N GLY A 191 14.47 -8.49 21.64
CA GLY A 191 14.64 -9.42 20.52
C GLY A 191 13.67 -9.10 19.38
N ASP A 192 12.73 -10.00 19.11
CA ASP A 192 11.67 -9.83 18.10
C ASP A 192 10.29 -9.56 18.71
N THR A 193 10.19 -9.39 20.02
CA THR A 193 8.92 -9.11 20.72
C THR A 193 8.76 -7.62 20.96
N PRO A 194 7.68 -6.98 20.43
CA PRO A 194 7.37 -5.60 20.76
C PRO A 194 6.93 -5.49 22.21
N ILE A 195 7.49 -4.53 22.97
CA ILE A 195 7.22 -4.40 24.41
C ILE A 195 6.55 -3.10 24.81
N ARG A 196 6.82 -1.99 24.13
CA ARG A 196 6.18 -0.68 24.39
C ARG A 196 6.33 0.27 23.22
N VAL A 197 5.51 1.28 23.18
CA VAL A 197 5.67 2.44 22.30
C VAL A 197 6.58 3.47 22.96
N ASP A 198 7.74 3.72 22.37
CA ASP A 198 8.71 4.70 22.89
C ASP A 198 8.36 6.13 22.49
N ALA A 199 7.92 6.34 21.24
CA ALA A 199 7.58 7.67 20.76
C ALA A 199 6.43 7.65 19.76
N ILE A 200 5.60 8.68 19.79
CA ILE A 200 4.54 8.95 18.82
C ILE A 200 4.72 10.38 18.32
N VAL A 201 4.84 10.53 17.00
CA VAL A 201 4.84 11.84 16.34
C VAL A 201 3.55 11.99 15.54
N VAL A 202 2.87 13.12 15.71
CA VAL A 202 1.70 13.49 14.91
C VAL A 202 1.90 14.91 14.42
N SER A 203 1.93 15.07 13.09
CA SER A 203 1.90 16.37 12.45
C SER A 203 0.60 16.50 11.68
N THR A 204 -0.26 17.44 12.05
CA THR A 204 -1.57 17.60 11.44
C THR A 204 -1.82 19.05 11.06
N GLN A 205 -2.26 19.26 9.82
CA GLN A 205 -2.69 20.57 9.33
C GLN A 205 -3.97 21.01 10.08
N HIS A 206 -4.05 22.31 10.40
CA HIS A 206 -5.14 22.86 11.20
C HIS A 206 -5.53 24.29 10.75
N SER A 207 -6.69 24.77 11.22
CA SER A 207 -7.07 26.18 11.07
C SER A 207 -6.17 27.09 11.90
N GLU A 208 -6.13 28.37 11.57
CA GLU A 208 -5.32 29.36 12.28
C GLU A 208 -5.87 29.75 13.66
N ASP A 209 -7.14 29.41 13.94
CA ASP A 209 -7.88 29.86 15.13
C ASP A 209 -7.70 28.93 16.35
N VAL A 210 -6.96 27.82 16.24
CA VAL A 210 -6.74 26.82 17.30
C VAL A 210 -5.35 26.99 17.91
N THR A 211 -5.23 26.85 19.23
CA THR A 211 -3.94 26.91 19.93
C THR A 211 -3.21 25.58 19.87
N LEU A 212 -1.88 25.60 20.00
CA LEU A 212 -1.05 24.39 20.02
C LEU A 212 -1.41 23.48 21.20
N GLU A 213 -1.64 24.05 22.36
CA GLU A 213 -2.01 23.33 23.59
C GLU A 213 -3.35 22.59 23.41
N GLN A 214 -4.30 23.20 22.71
CA GLN A 214 -5.57 22.55 22.39
C GLN A 214 -5.34 21.37 21.42
N ILE A 215 -4.57 21.57 20.35
CA ILE A 215 -4.22 20.49 19.40
C ILE A 215 -3.57 19.32 20.14
N GLN A 216 -2.59 19.60 20.99
CA GLN A 216 -1.85 18.56 21.73
C GLN A 216 -2.76 17.74 22.65
N ARG A 217 -3.67 18.40 23.38
CA ARG A 217 -4.64 17.73 24.24
C ARG A 217 -5.61 16.89 23.42
N ASP A 218 -6.23 17.48 22.41
CA ASP A 218 -7.28 16.86 21.64
C ASP A 218 -6.76 15.66 20.79
N ILE A 219 -5.54 15.76 20.24
CA ILE A 219 -4.90 14.64 19.53
C ILE A 219 -4.58 13.49 20.49
N LYS A 220 -4.12 13.75 21.70
CA LYS A 220 -3.92 12.69 22.71
C LYS A 220 -5.23 12.00 23.06
N GLU A 221 -6.29 12.79 23.30
CA GLU A 221 -7.60 12.27 23.74
C GLU A 221 -8.36 11.55 22.62
N HIS A 222 -8.46 12.15 21.44
CA HIS A 222 -9.35 11.70 20.37
C HIS A 222 -8.66 10.84 19.29
N VAL A 223 -7.34 10.89 19.19
CA VAL A 223 -6.58 10.15 18.17
C VAL A 223 -5.69 9.07 18.80
N ILE A 224 -4.79 9.42 19.72
CA ILE A 224 -3.82 8.47 20.26
C ILE A 224 -4.49 7.51 21.24
N GLY A 225 -5.25 8.02 22.20
CA GLY A 225 -5.87 7.22 23.26
C GLY A 225 -6.78 6.09 22.75
N PRO A 226 -7.65 6.33 21.74
CA PRO A 226 -8.50 5.28 21.19
C PRO A 226 -7.76 4.21 20.34
N ILE A 227 -6.58 4.51 19.85
CA ILE A 227 -5.86 3.67 18.88
C ILE A 227 -4.73 2.86 19.53
N VAL A 228 -3.93 3.50 20.37
CA VAL A 228 -2.76 2.81 20.95
C VAL A 228 -3.18 2.05 22.22
N PRO A 229 -2.97 0.73 22.27
CA PRO A 229 -3.30 -0.05 23.48
C PRO A 229 -2.60 0.50 24.72
N ALA A 230 -3.35 0.68 25.80
CA ALA A 230 -2.84 1.30 27.04
C ALA A 230 -1.65 0.53 27.65
N ASN A 231 -1.61 -0.78 27.46
CA ASN A 231 -0.51 -1.63 27.94
C ASN A 231 0.81 -1.43 27.17
N LEU A 232 0.78 -0.73 26.05
CA LEU A 232 1.99 -0.36 25.27
C LEU A 232 2.48 1.05 25.61
N LEU A 233 1.74 1.82 26.41
CA LEU A 233 2.08 3.18 26.85
C LEU A 233 2.55 3.16 28.29
N ASP A 234 3.54 3.99 28.60
CA ASP A 234 4.05 4.23 29.95
C ASP A 234 4.46 5.69 30.16
N ASP A 235 4.94 6.02 31.36
CA ASP A 235 5.35 7.38 31.71
C ASP A 235 6.57 7.88 30.92
N ASN A 236 7.29 6.98 30.23
CA ASN A 236 8.44 7.30 29.41
C ASN A 236 8.07 7.46 27.93
N THR A 237 6.81 7.19 27.54
CA THR A 237 6.34 7.37 26.17
C THR A 237 6.37 8.85 25.78
N LYS A 238 7.08 9.17 24.70
CA LYS A 238 7.26 10.53 24.20
C LYS A 238 6.19 10.90 23.19
N TYR A 239 5.62 12.08 23.31
CA TYR A 239 4.60 12.61 22.40
C TYR A 239 5.10 13.88 21.73
N TYR A 240 5.20 13.85 20.40
CA TYR A 240 5.57 14.98 19.56
C TYR A 240 4.40 15.36 18.66
N ILE A 241 3.54 16.26 19.15
CA ILE A 241 2.34 16.70 18.43
C ILE A 241 2.56 18.11 17.92
N ASN A 242 2.58 18.28 16.59
CA ASN A 242 2.94 19.52 15.91
C ASN A 242 4.18 20.20 16.53
N PRO A 243 5.33 19.51 16.59
CA PRO A 243 6.50 20.02 17.33
C PRO A 243 7.09 21.29 16.74
N THR A 244 6.78 21.63 15.48
CA THR A 244 7.14 22.91 14.84
C THR A 244 6.19 24.06 15.20
N GLY A 245 5.10 23.78 15.93
CA GLY A 245 4.11 24.72 16.39
C GLY A 245 2.96 24.91 15.39
N ARG A 246 3.16 25.65 14.31
CA ARG A 246 2.11 26.02 13.35
C ARG A 246 2.18 25.17 12.08
N PHE A 247 1.05 24.54 11.71
CA PHE A 247 0.89 23.81 10.45
C PHE A 247 -0.44 24.18 9.76
N VAL A 248 -0.57 25.43 9.33
CA VAL A 248 -1.76 25.97 8.66
C VAL A 248 -1.63 25.81 7.12
N ILE A 249 -0.45 26.09 6.57
CA ILE A 249 -0.14 25.84 5.15
C ILE A 249 0.28 24.40 5.02
N GLY A 250 -0.44 23.62 4.21
CA GLY A 250 -0.18 22.20 3.96
C GLY A 250 -0.89 21.74 2.68
N GLY A 251 -0.86 20.42 2.45
CA GLY A 251 -1.35 19.84 1.21
C GLY A 251 -0.54 20.33 -0.01
N PRO A 252 -1.11 20.31 -1.23
CA PRO A 252 -0.41 20.72 -2.44
C PRO A 252 0.03 22.20 -2.48
N HIS A 253 -0.50 23.02 -1.57
CA HIS A 253 -0.03 24.40 -1.40
C HIS A 253 1.31 24.46 -0.65
N GLY A 254 1.55 23.52 0.24
CA GLY A 254 2.79 23.45 1.05
C GLY A 254 3.90 22.69 0.35
N ASP A 255 3.58 21.59 -0.32
CA ASP A 255 4.54 20.69 -0.98
C ASP A 255 3.89 19.99 -2.17
N ALA A 256 4.68 19.70 -3.20
CA ALA A 256 4.20 18.96 -4.38
C ALA A 256 4.06 17.48 -4.07
N GLY A 257 3.11 16.82 -4.74
CA GLY A 257 2.91 15.38 -4.67
C GLY A 257 3.09 14.68 -6.00
N LEU A 258 3.42 13.39 -5.95
CA LEU A 258 3.57 12.49 -7.08
C LEU A 258 3.07 11.09 -6.73
N THR A 259 2.44 10.41 -7.69
CA THR A 259 2.09 8.99 -7.58
C THR A 259 3.33 8.15 -7.28
N GLY A 260 3.23 7.22 -6.33
CA GLY A 260 4.28 6.24 -6.05
C GLY A 260 5.46 6.77 -5.22
N ARG A 261 5.31 7.87 -4.50
CA ARG A 261 6.35 8.41 -3.59
C ARG A 261 6.19 7.99 -2.13
N LYS A 262 5.20 7.16 -1.80
CA LYS A 262 4.95 6.63 -0.45
C LYS A 262 4.98 5.10 -0.41
N ILE A 263 5.87 4.48 -1.21
CA ILE A 263 5.94 3.03 -1.39
C ILE A 263 6.24 2.25 -0.11
N ILE A 264 6.98 2.84 0.82
CA ILE A 264 7.29 2.22 2.12
C ILE A 264 6.08 2.33 3.06
N VAL A 265 5.35 3.44 3.04
CA VAL A 265 4.06 3.61 3.73
C VAL A 265 3.02 2.64 3.17
N ASP A 266 3.00 2.43 1.86
CA ASP A 266 2.08 1.52 1.18
C ASP A 266 2.27 0.06 1.55
N THR A 267 3.46 -0.32 2.05
CA THR A 267 3.85 -1.69 2.32
C THR A 267 4.05 -1.97 3.81
N TYR A 268 5.29 -2.08 4.28
CA TYR A 268 5.58 -2.60 5.62
C TYR A 268 6.30 -1.59 6.53
N GLY A 269 6.30 -0.29 6.16
CA GLY A 269 6.89 0.77 6.98
C GLY A 269 8.40 0.63 7.21
N GLY A 270 9.11 0.01 6.28
CA GLY A 270 10.55 -0.23 6.36
C GLY A 270 10.95 -1.50 7.11
N TYR A 271 9.99 -2.28 7.62
CA TYR A 271 10.28 -3.51 8.36
C TYR A 271 10.73 -4.67 7.45
N ALA A 272 10.27 -4.69 6.21
CA ALA A 272 10.67 -5.63 5.16
C ALA A 272 11.39 -4.91 4.02
N ARG A 273 12.06 -5.69 3.16
CA ARG A 273 12.63 -5.21 1.91
C ARG A 273 11.52 -4.73 0.95
N HIS A 274 11.90 -3.94 -0.04
CA HIS A 274 11.01 -3.44 -1.07
C HIS A 274 11.67 -3.54 -2.45
N GLY A 275 10.91 -3.92 -3.48
CA GLY A 275 11.41 -4.06 -4.84
C GLY A 275 11.59 -2.72 -5.59
N GLY A 276 11.00 -1.63 -5.08
CA GLY A 276 11.07 -0.28 -5.66
C GLY A 276 9.86 0.09 -6.51
N GLY A 277 9.02 -0.87 -6.94
CA GLY A 277 7.84 -0.60 -7.76
C GLY A 277 6.70 0.06 -6.98
N ALA A 278 6.12 1.14 -7.54
CA ALA A 278 4.90 1.75 -7.03
C ALA A 278 3.66 0.94 -7.43
N PHE A 279 2.59 1.01 -6.63
CA PHE A 279 1.34 0.28 -6.89
C PHE A 279 0.29 1.12 -7.59
N SER A 280 -0.02 2.30 -7.05
CA SER A 280 -1.13 3.14 -7.50
C SER A 280 -1.02 3.52 -8.97
N GLY A 281 -2.16 3.52 -9.67
CA GLY A 281 -2.25 3.83 -11.08
C GLY A 281 -1.90 2.69 -12.04
N LYS A 282 -1.47 1.53 -11.53
CA LYS A 282 -1.10 0.35 -12.33
C LYS A 282 -2.20 -0.70 -12.30
N ASP A 283 -2.63 -1.18 -13.47
CA ASP A 283 -3.54 -2.32 -13.59
C ASP A 283 -2.85 -3.63 -13.18
N PRO A 284 -3.61 -4.72 -12.90
CA PRO A 284 -3.05 -5.94 -12.31
C PRO A 284 -2.11 -6.74 -13.24
N THR A 285 -1.94 -6.38 -14.50
CA THR A 285 -0.93 -7.00 -15.37
C THR A 285 0.49 -6.54 -15.04
N LYS A 286 0.65 -5.43 -14.32
CA LYS A 286 1.92 -4.94 -13.81
C LYS A 286 2.29 -5.70 -12.55
N VAL A 287 3.35 -6.51 -12.63
CA VAL A 287 3.81 -7.38 -11.54
C VAL A 287 4.32 -6.61 -10.31
N ASP A 288 4.75 -5.37 -10.48
CA ASP A 288 5.07 -4.49 -9.36
C ASP A 288 3.94 -4.46 -8.33
N ARG A 289 2.69 -4.43 -8.79
CA ARG A 289 1.49 -4.43 -7.96
C ARG A 289 1.00 -5.85 -7.68
N SER A 290 0.61 -6.59 -8.70
CA SER A 290 0.01 -7.92 -8.53
C SER A 290 0.97 -8.93 -7.92
N GLY A 291 2.24 -8.90 -8.29
CA GLY A 291 3.27 -9.75 -7.71
C GLY A 291 3.52 -9.44 -6.23
N ALA A 292 3.54 -8.16 -5.83
CA ALA A 292 3.67 -7.77 -4.42
C ALA A 292 2.45 -8.21 -3.60
N TYR A 293 1.24 -8.14 -4.15
CA TYR A 293 0.01 -8.64 -3.51
C TYR A 293 0.06 -10.17 -3.35
N ALA A 294 0.48 -10.89 -4.38
CA ALA A 294 0.66 -12.33 -4.31
C ALA A 294 1.74 -12.72 -3.30
N ALA A 295 2.86 -12.02 -3.25
CA ALA A 295 3.92 -12.26 -2.28
C ALA A 295 3.43 -12.02 -0.83
N ARG A 296 2.60 -10.99 -0.59
CA ARG A 296 1.92 -10.78 0.70
C ARG A 296 0.99 -11.94 1.03
N TYR A 297 0.18 -12.39 0.10
CA TYR A 297 -0.73 -13.51 0.27
C TYR A 297 0.00 -14.80 0.66
N VAL A 298 1.12 -15.09 0.00
CA VAL A 298 1.99 -16.24 0.32
C VAL A 298 2.56 -16.11 1.73
N ALA A 299 3.23 -14.99 2.04
CA ALA A 299 3.85 -14.77 3.34
C ALA A 299 2.85 -14.84 4.49
N LYS A 300 1.66 -14.24 4.30
CA LYS A 300 0.58 -14.25 5.29
C LYS A 300 0.06 -15.65 5.55
N ASN A 301 -0.14 -16.48 4.53
CA ASN A 301 -0.58 -17.86 4.69
C ASN A 301 0.47 -18.75 5.37
N ILE A 302 1.77 -18.54 5.12
CA ILE A 302 2.85 -19.27 5.81
C ILE A 302 2.84 -18.97 7.30
N VAL A 303 2.73 -17.68 7.68
CA VAL A 303 2.68 -17.29 9.10
C VAL A 303 1.38 -17.73 9.76
N ALA A 304 0.24 -17.57 9.09
CA ALA A 304 -1.06 -18.06 9.58
C ALA A 304 -1.12 -19.58 9.78
N ALA A 305 -0.40 -20.34 8.93
CA ALA A 305 -0.26 -21.79 9.09
C ALA A 305 0.61 -22.19 10.30
N GLY A 306 1.29 -21.21 10.94
CA GLY A 306 2.23 -21.45 12.04
C GLY A 306 3.55 -22.07 11.60
N LEU A 307 3.88 -22.00 10.31
CA LEU A 307 5.13 -22.55 9.76
C LEU A 307 6.34 -21.62 10.00
N ALA A 308 6.11 -20.36 10.29
CA ALA A 308 7.10 -19.40 10.74
C ALA A 308 6.40 -18.30 11.55
N ASP A 309 7.12 -17.62 12.46
CA ASP A 309 6.59 -16.44 13.16
C ASP A 309 6.83 -15.15 12.35
N LYS A 310 7.78 -15.19 11.43
CA LYS A 310 8.16 -14.12 10.50
C LYS A 310 8.54 -14.73 9.16
N CYS A 311 8.04 -14.16 8.07
CA CYS A 311 8.32 -14.66 6.73
C CYS A 311 8.40 -13.52 5.73
N GLU A 312 9.50 -13.45 4.98
CA GLU A 312 9.68 -12.59 3.81
C GLU A 312 9.79 -13.44 2.56
N ILE A 313 9.08 -13.06 1.52
CA ILE A 313 9.10 -13.71 0.21
C ILE A 313 9.62 -12.72 -0.82
N GLN A 314 10.60 -13.12 -1.62
CA GLN A 314 10.99 -12.42 -2.83
C GLN A 314 10.53 -13.19 -4.06
N ILE A 315 9.93 -12.51 -5.03
CA ILE A 315 9.57 -13.07 -6.33
C ILE A 315 10.20 -12.18 -7.41
N ALA A 316 10.93 -12.78 -8.35
CA ALA A 316 11.53 -12.06 -9.48
C ALA A 316 10.87 -12.46 -10.80
N TYR A 317 10.69 -11.47 -11.68
CA TYR A 317 10.10 -11.63 -13.00
C TYR A 317 11.02 -11.09 -14.10
N ALA A 318 10.92 -11.65 -15.31
CA ALA A 318 11.52 -11.12 -16.52
C ALA A 318 10.42 -10.66 -17.48
N ILE A 319 10.66 -9.55 -18.18
CA ILE A 319 9.68 -9.02 -19.15
C ILE A 319 9.29 -10.06 -20.19
N GLY A 320 8.01 -10.21 -20.44
CA GLY A 320 7.46 -11.15 -21.44
C GLY A 320 7.52 -12.61 -21.04
N VAL A 321 8.00 -12.97 -19.83
CA VAL A 321 8.04 -14.33 -19.29
C VAL A 321 6.92 -14.50 -18.29
N ALA A 322 6.16 -15.60 -18.37
CA ALA A 322 5.05 -15.85 -17.47
C ALA A 322 5.50 -16.41 -16.12
N ARG A 323 6.44 -17.35 -16.11
CA ARG A 323 6.91 -17.97 -14.87
C ARG A 323 7.89 -17.06 -14.12
N PRO A 324 7.81 -16.98 -12.78
CA PRO A 324 8.84 -16.31 -12.00
C PRO A 324 10.23 -16.87 -12.29
N VAL A 325 11.21 -15.97 -12.41
CA VAL A 325 12.63 -16.34 -12.60
C VAL A 325 13.19 -16.98 -11.32
N SER A 326 12.76 -16.47 -10.16
CA SER A 326 13.17 -17.00 -8.87
C SER A 326 12.14 -16.69 -7.77
N ILE A 327 12.12 -17.56 -6.76
CA ILE A 327 11.40 -17.37 -5.49
C ILE A 327 12.41 -17.63 -4.37
N SER A 328 12.49 -16.69 -3.43
CA SER A 328 13.31 -16.81 -2.23
C SER A 328 12.46 -16.60 -0.98
N VAL A 329 12.72 -17.36 0.05
CA VAL A 329 12.06 -17.30 1.35
C VAL A 329 13.10 -17.01 2.41
N ASP A 330 12.79 -16.12 3.35
CA ASP A 330 13.58 -15.88 4.55
C ASP A 330 12.64 -15.89 5.77
N THR A 331 12.83 -16.84 6.64
CA THR A 331 12.05 -16.96 7.89
C THR A 331 12.74 -16.32 9.09
N PHE A 332 13.91 -15.68 8.88
CA PHE A 332 14.69 -15.05 9.94
C PHE A 332 15.03 -15.99 11.13
N GLY A 333 15.11 -17.28 10.82
CA GLY A 333 15.37 -18.32 11.83
C GLY A 333 14.15 -18.72 12.66
N THR A 334 12.94 -18.27 12.30
CA THR A 334 11.68 -18.64 13.00
C THR A 334 10.95 -19.80 12.33
N GLY A 335 11.47 -20.33 11.22
CA GLY A 335 10.85 -21.41 10.46
C GLY A 335 10.73 -22.71 11.25
N LYS A 336 9.58 -23.38 11.15
CA LYS A 336 9.33 -24.71 11.73
C LYS A 336 9.69 -25.82 10.75
N VAL A 337 9.87 -25.50 9.49
CA VAL A 337 10.39 -26.34 8.42
C VAL A 337 11.47 -25.58 7.67
N SER A 338 12.25 -26.26 6.81
CA SER A 338 13.30 -25.59 6.06
C SER A 338 12.76 -24.63 5.01
N GLU A 339 13.55 -23.65 4.61
CA GLU A 339 13.17 -22.69 3.57
C GLU A 339 12.99 -23.36 2.20
N GLU A 340 13.79 -24.41 1.90
CA GLU A 340 13.60 -25.23 0.69
C GLU A 340 12.22 -25.90 0.70
N LYS A 341 11.75 -26.41 1.86
CA LYS A 341 10.41 -27.00 1.97
C LYS A 341 9.33 -25.95 1.78
N LEU A 342 9.51 -24.74 2.31
CA LEU A 342 8.58 -23.63 2.08
C LEU A 342 8.51 -23.27 0.60
N VAL A 343 9.63 -23.19 -0.11
CA VAL A 343 9.66 -22.93 -1.57
C VAL A 343 8.91 -24.02 -2.33
N GLU A 344 9.11 -25.32 -2.00
CA GLU A 344 8.34 -26.43 -2.59
C GLU A 344 6.83 -26.26 -2.39
N LEU A 345 6.41 -25.92 -1.15
CA LEU A 345 5.00 -25.69 -0.83
C LEU A 345 4.42 -24.49 -1.58
N ILE A 346 5.21 -23.43 -1.79
CA ILE A 346 4.79 -22.26 -2.57
C ILE A 346 4.49 -22.67 -4.00
N TYR A 347 5.42 -23.33 -4.69
CA TYR A 347 5.21 -23.80 -6.06
C TYR A 347 4.00 -24.73 -6.22
N LYS A 348 3.70 -25.52 -5.20
CA LYS A 348 2.59 -26.47 -5.23
C LYS A 348 1.21 -25.84 -4.99
N ASN A 349 1.15 -24.76 -4.21
CA ASN A 349 -0.11 -24.20 -3.70
C ASN A 349 -0.50 -22.85 -4.31
N PHE A 350 0.42 -22.16 -5.00
CA PHE A 350 0.20 -20.81 -5.53
C PHE A 350 0.63 -20.73 -6.99
N ASP A 351 -0.24 -20.19 -7.84
CA ASP A 351 0.12 -19.83 -9.21
C ASP A 351 0.62 -18.38 -9.23
N LEU A 352 1.95 -18.22 -9.28
CA LEU A 352 2.61 -16.92 -9.26
C LEU A 352 2.90 -16.35 -10.66
N ARG A 353 2.32 -16.95 -11.71
CA ARG A 353 2.28 -16.35 -13.05
C ARG A 353 1.32 -15.14 -13.03
N PRO A 354 1.56 -14.06 -13.80
CA PRO A 354 0.69 -12.89 -13.80
C PRO A 354 -0.80 -13.21 -13.98
N ALA A 355 -1.15 -14.04 -14.96
CA ALA A 355 -2.53 -14.46 -15.20
C ALA A 355 -3.11 -15.29 -14.02
N GLY A 356 -2.30 -16.17 -13.44
CA GLY A 356 -2.66 -16.97 -12.27
C GLY A 356 -3.00 -16.08 -11.06
N ILE A 357 -2.13 -15.11 -10.76
CA ILE A 357 -2.33 -14.13 -9.69
C ILE A 357 -3.63 -13.34 -9.90
N ILE A 358 -3.83 -12.81 -11.11
CA ILE A 358 -5.02 -12.03 -11.46
C ILE A 358 -6.29 -12.84 -11.24
N LYS A 359 -6.29 -14.12 -11.64
CA LYS A 359 -7.43 -15.03 -11.49
C LYS A 359 -7.65 -15.41 -10.02
N GLU A 360 -6.60 -15.85 -9.31
CA GLU A 360 -6.71 -16.32 -7.93
C GLU A 360 -7.14 -15.21 -6.96
N LEU A 361 -6.61 -14.01 -7.14
CA LEU A 361 -6.94 -12.86 -6.31
C LEU A 361 -8.06 -11.97 -6.89
N ASP A 362 -8.67 -12.37 -8.02
CA ASP A 362 -9.78 -11.64 -8.68
C ASP A 362 -9.50 -10.12 -8.82
N LEU A 363 -8.34 -9.80 -9.43
CA LEU A 363 -7.78 -8.46 -9.47
C LEU A 363 -8.35 -7.54 -10.58
N ARG A 364 -9.25 -8.03 -11.43
CA ARG A 364 -9.86 -7.21 -12.50
C ARG A 364 -11.04 -6.38 -12.03
N ARG A 365 -11.34 -6.41 -10.73
CA ARG A 365 -12.39 -5.59 -10.10
C ARG A 365 -11.90 -4.18 -9.78
N PRO A 366 -12.80 -3.18 -9.72
CA PRO A 366 -12.44 -1.82 -9.31
C PRO A 366 -12.30 -1.72 -7.78
N ILE A 367 -11.20 -2.23 -7.24
CA ILE A 367 -10.94 -2.33 -5.78
C ILE A 367 -9.72 -1.49 -5.34
N TYR A 368 -9.16 -0.69 -6.22
CA TYR A 368 -7.83 -0.10 -6.02
C TYR A 368 -7.84 1.24 -5.28
N ARG A 369 -8.79 2.13 -5.57
CA ARG A 369 -8.88 3.43 -4.87
C ARG A 369 -8.89 3.28 -3.34
N GLN A 370 -9.60 2.30 -2.81
CA GLN A 370 -9.70 2.06 -1.37
C GLN A 370 -8.37 1.65 -0.71
N THR A 371 -7.39 1.19 -1.50
CA THR A 371 -6.05 0.82 -1.01
C THR A 371 -5.04 1.97 -1.07
N ALA A 372 -5.36 3.04 -1.79
CA ALA A 372 -4.42 4.13 -2.09
C ALA A 372 -4.04 5.01 -0.88
N ALA A 373 -4.69 4.83 0.28
CA ALA A 373 -4.33 5.47 1.54
C ALA A 373 -4.40 4.44 2.68
N TYR A 374 -3.57 4.63 3.72
CA TYR A 374 -3.51 3.81 4.94
C TYR A 374 -2.98 2.39 4.73
N GLY A 375 -2.13 2.20 3.71
CA GLY A 375 -1.46 0.92 3.39
C GLY A 375 -2.29 -0.01 2.51
N HIS A 376 -1.59 -0.82 1.73
CA HIS A 376 -2.17 -1.86 0.88
C HIS A 376 -2.28 -3.20 1.61
N PHE A 377 -1.59 -3.36 2.73
CA PHE A 377 -1.52 -4.61 3.51
C PHE A 377 -2.02 -4.42 4.94
N GLY A 378 -2.49 -5.52 5.54
CA GLY A 378 -2.98 -5.52 6.92
C GLY A 378 -4.30 -4.77 7.10
N ARG A 379 -5.07 -4.57 6.05
CA ARG A 379 -6.37 -3.89 6.11
C ARG A 379 -7.45 -4.84 6.61
N THR A 380 -8.11 -4.45 7.70
CA THR A 380 -9.24 -5.19 8.29
C THR A 380 -10.59 -4.50 8.10
N ASP A 381 -10.57 -3.29 7.56
CA ASP A 381 -11.73 -2.44 7.29
C ASP A 381 -12.32 -2.65 5.89
N ILE A 382 -11.61 -3.32 4.99
CA ILE A 382 -12.01 -3.63 3.62
C ILE A 382 -11.65 -5.08 3.27
N ASP A 383 -12.43 -5.71 2.39
CA ASP A 383 -12.15 -7.08 1.92
C ASP A 383 -11.14 -7.06 0.77
N LEU A 384 -9.91 -7.47 1.08
CA LEU A 384 -8.83 -7.57 0.11
C LEU A 384 -8.43 -9.03 -0.08
N PRO A 385 -8.44 -9.58 -1.31
CA PRO A 385 -8.17 -11.00 -1.56
C PRO A 385 -6.80 -11.46 -1.08
N TRP A 386 -5.78 -10.62 -1.16
CA TRP A 386 -4.41 -10.95 -0.72
C TRP A 386 -4.21 -10.96 0.81
N GLU A 387 -5.24 -10.58 1.56
CA GLU A 387 -5.23 -10.67 3.03
C GLU A 387 -5.91 -11.97 3.55
N ARG A 388 -6.43 -12.81 2.68
CA ARG A 388 -7.04 -14.10 3.05
C ARG A 388 -5.99 -15.10 3.53
N THR A 389 -6.39 -15.99 4.45
CA THR A 389 -5.56 -17.06 5.00
C THR A 389 -6.11 -18.46 4.68
N ASP A 390 -6.81 -18.56 3.58
CA ASP A 390 -7.55 -19.76 3.12
C ASP A 390 -6.63 -20.91 2.69
N LYS A 391 -5.35 -20.68 2.47
CA LYS A 391 -4.34 -21.72 2.20
C LYS A 391 -3.64 -22.24 3.45
N ALA A 392 -3.81 -21.61 4.61
CA ALA A 392 -3.04 -21.89 5.82
C ALA A 392 -3.17 -23.36 6.29
N ASP A 393 -4.40 -23.90 6.36
CA ASP A 393 -4.62 -25.28 6.79
C ASP A 393 -4.02 -26.29 5.81
N SER A 394 -4.13 -26.03 4.50
CA SER A 394 -3.54 -26.87 3.46
C SER A 394 -2.00 -26.86 3.54
N LEU A 395 -1.39 -25.70 3.71
CA LEU A 395 0.06 -25.57 3.88
C LEU A 395 0.54 -26.33 5.11
N LYS A 396 -0.15 -26.18 6.24
CA LYS A 396 0.17 -26.89 7.49
C LYS A 396 0.12 -28.40 7.31
N ALA A 397 -0.94 -28.91 6.67
CA ALA A 397 -1.10 -30.35 6.44
C ALA A 397 -0.04 -30.94 5.49
N GLN A 398 0.49 -30.16 4.55
CA GLN A 398 1.50 -30.60 3.59
C GLN A 398 2.94 -30.42 4.10
N ALA A 399 3.14 -29.63 5.15
CA ALA A 399 4.44 -29.38 5.75
C ALA A 399 4.87 -30.50 6.73
N LEU A 400 3.91 -31.18 7.31
CA LEU A 400 4.07 -32.30 8.26
C LEU A 400 4.13 -33.64 7.51
#